data_a9c07a89be5f6fa3c437159e79751abc
#
_entry.id   a9c07a89be5f6fa3c437159e79751abc
#
_cell.length_a   1.000
_cell.length_b   1.000
_cell.length_c   1.000
_cell.angle_alpha   90.00
_cell.angle_beta   90.00
_cell.angle_gamma   90.00
#
_symmetry.space_group_name_H-M   'P 1'
#
loop_
_entity.id
_entity.type
_entity.pdbx_description
1 polymer ?
#
loop_
_entity_poly.entity_id
_entity_poly.type
_entity_poly.pdbx_seq_one_letter_code
_entity_poly.pdbx_strand_id
1 'polypeptide(L)'
;MSALRQMANGSEAVVKEMDSYGKWTGGFLHKKASGIERRIRFMQNLTKYALEDSLKKLLLKKPLDKITINDLTSDCGISRMAFYYHFKDIYDLVEWACIEDAARALQGKKTYATWQEGILQIFEVVQENKPFILNVYRCVSREQIENYLFSLTYSLIAGVVEEQAEGMDVPKEEREFIAHFYKYSFVGVMLDWIRRGMKEEPRELAEKICITMHGNIIHSLENAEAAAKGELKIFQ
;
A
#
# COMPACT_ATOMS: atom_id res chain seq x y z
N MET A 1 37.35 -10.98 14.13
CA MET A 1 37.55 -12.38 13.67
C MET A 1 37.00 -13.46 14.60
N SER A 2 36.59 -13.16 15.83
CA SER A 2 36.08 -14.19 16.77
C SER A 2 34.58 -14.54 16.61
N ALA A 3 33.76 -13.62 16.13
CA ALA A 3 32.31 -13.81 15.98
C ALA A 3 31.90 -14.75 14.82
N LEU A 4 32.70 -14.81 13.76
CA LEU A 4 32.45 -15.69 12.61
C LEU A 4 32.83 -17.15 12.88
N ARG A 5 33.76 -17.39 13.81
CA ARG A 5 34.15 -18.77 14.20
C ARG A 5 33.14 -19.43 15.14
N GLN A 6 32.41 -18.66 15.96
CA GLN A 6 31.34 -19.18 16.82
C GLN A 6 30.06 -19.54 16.05
N MET A 7 29.84 -18.94 14.86
CA MET A 7 28.70 -19.29 14.00
C MET A 7 28.91 -20.61 13.23
N ALA A 8 30.15 -20.97 12.91
CA ALA A 8 30.46 -22.24 12.22
C ALA A 8 30.26 -23.47 13.11
N ASN A 9 30.55 -23.35 14.41
CA ASN A 9 30.38 -24.45 15.36
C ASN A 9 28.91 -24.74 15.73
N GLY A 10 28.00 -23.82 15.45
CA GLY A 10 26.56 -24.01 15.69
C GLY A 10 25.84 -24.80 14.59
N SER A 11 26.44 -24.91 13.39
CA SER A 11 25.84 -25.64 12.26
C SER A 11 26.15 -27.15 12.26
N GLU A 12 27.25 -27.57 12.83
CA GLU A 12 27.62 -29.02 12.90
C GLU A 12 26.86 -29.80 13.97
N ALA A 13 26.35 -29.13 15.02
CA ALA A 13 25.57 -29.79 16.08
C ALA A 13 24.13 -30.13 15.66
N VAL A 14 23.61 -29.48 14.61
CA VAL A 14 22.20 -29.61 14.17
C VAL A 14 22.01 -30.75 13.13
N VAL A 15 23.08 -31.22 12.51
CA VAL A 15 23.00 -32.26 11.47
C VAL A 15 22.91 -33.68 12.06
N LYS A 16 23.02 -33.87 13.37
CA LYS A 16 23.10 -35.20 14.03
C LYS A 16 21.81 -35.77 14.61
N GLU A 17 20.69 -35.03 14.57
CA GLU A 17 19.40 -35.59 15.03
C GLU A 17 18.42 -35.80 13.87
N MET A 18 18.64 -36.89 13.14
CA MET A 18 17.59 -37.53 12.32
C MET A 18 16.98 -38.67 13.14
N ASP A 19 15.64 -38.74 13.18
CA ASP A 19 14.93 -39.85 13.78
C ASP A 19 15.17 -41.15 12.97
N SER A 20 14.93 -42.29 13.60
CA SER A 20 15.10 -43.62 13.02
C SER A 20 14.21 -43.89 11.77
N TYR A 21 13.40 -42.94 11.34
CA TYR A 21 12.48 -43.01 10.17
C TYR A 21 12.80 -41.98 9.08
N GLY A 22 13.94 -41.23 9.17
CA GLY A 22 14.36 -40.31 8.12
C GLY A 22 13.51 -39.07 7.96
N LYS A 23 12.67 -38.72 8.94
CA LYS A 23 11.88 -37.47 8.95
C LYS A 23 12.56 -36.39 9.78
N TRP A 24 12.71 -35.19 9.19
CA TRP A 24 13.17 -34.00 9.88
C TRP A 24 12.17 -33.57 10.95
N THR A 25 12.56 -33.55 12.22
CA THR A 25 11.78 -32.92 13.30
C THR A 25 12.04 -31.41 13.26
N GLY A 26 11.31 -30.72 12.36
CA GLY A 26 11.57 -29.34 11.95
C GLY A 26 11.22 -28.21 12.93
N GLY A 27 10.96 -28.48 14.22
CA GLY A 27 10.46 -27.44 15.13
C GLY A 27 11.50 -26.39 15.55
N PHE A 28 12.78 -26.75 15.68
CA PHE A 28 13.81 -25.84 16.21
C PHE A 28 14.49 -24.99 15.13
N LEU A 29 14.68 -25.56 13.92
CA LEU A 29 15.27 -24.83 12.78
C LEU A 29 14.31 -23.77 12.24
N HIS A 30 13.02 -24.05 12.20
CA HIS A 30 12.00 -23.10 11.73
C HIS A 30 11.87 -21.87 12.65
N LYS A 31 12.04 -22.03 13.98
CA LYS A 31 12.03 -20.89 14.92
C LYS A 31 13.30 -20.02 14.82
N LYS A 32 14.49 -20.58 14.57
CA LYS A 32 15.73 -19.81 14.38
C LYS A 32 15.77 -19.11 13.01
N ALA A 33 15.38 -19.78 11.94
CA ALA A 33 15.24 -19.19 10.62
C ALA A 33 14.22 -18.04 10.63
N SER A 34 13.06 -18.20 11.27
CA SER A 34 12.04 -17.14 11.41
C SER A 34 12.53 -15.92 12.21
N GLY A 35 13.47 -16.11 13.15
CA GLY A 35 14.08 -15.02 13.91
C GLY A 35 15.10 -14.22 13.10
N ILE A 36 15.94 -14.92 12.32
CA ILE A 36 16.92 -14.30 11.41
C ILE A 36 16.19 -13.61 10.27
N GLU A 37 15.22 -14.24 9.64
CA GLU A 37 14.39 -13.65 8.59
C GLU A 37 13.64 -12.40 9.06
N ARG A 38 13.06 -12.44 10.28
CA ARG A 38 12.44 -11.26 10.90
C ARG A 38 13.45 -10.13 11.10
N ARG A 39 14.66 -10.44 11.54
CA ARG A 39 15.72 -9.46 11.77
C ARG A 39 16.24 -8.86 10.47
N ILE A 40 16.41 -9.67 9.43
CA ILE A 40 16.78 -9.20 8.09
C ILE A 40 15.68 -8.30 7.53
N ARG A 41 14.42 -8.71 7.58
CA ARG A 41 13.27 -7.92 7.14
C ARG A 41 13.15 -6.60 7.90
N PHE A 42 13.38 -6.60 9.21
CA PHE A 42 13.41 -5.39 10.03
C PHE A 42 14.52 -4.43 9.60
N MET A 43 15.75 -4.93 9.38
CA MET A 43 16.87 -4.12 8.91
C MET A 43 16.65 -3.57 7.50
N GLN A 44 16.07 -4.36 6.60
CA GLN A 44 15.69 -3.92 5.25
C GLN A 44 14.66 -2.79 5.30
N ASN A 45 13.67 -2.89 6.18
CA ASN A 45 12.67 -1.84 6.36
C ASN A 45 13.28 -0.55 6.92
N LEU A 46 14.22 -0.62 7.87
CA LEU A 46 14.90 0.56 8.41
C LEU A 46 15.63 1.36 7.31
N THR A 47 16.29 0.68 6.39
CA THR A 47 16.96 1.35 5.27
C THR A 47 15.96 2.03 4.34
N LYS A 48 14.83 1.38 4.04
CA LYS A 48 13.77 1.96 3.21
C LYS A 48 13.16 3.21 3.87
N TYR A 49 12.85 3.15 5.16
CA TYR A 49 12.32 4.32 5.89
C TYR A 49 13.34 5.46 5.99
N ALA A 50 14.62 5.17 6.18
CA ALA A 50 15.66 6.20 6.15
C ALA A 50 15.73 6.90 4.79
N LEU A 51 15.62 6.15 3.69
CA LEU A 51 15.57 6.69 2.32
C LEU A 51 14.31 7.51 2.07
N GLU A 52 13.15 7.08 2.58
CA GLU A 52 11.88 7.84 2.52
C GLU A 52 12.00 9.17 3.26
N ASP A 53 12.51 9.17 4.49
CA ASP A 53 12.72 10.38 5.28
C ASP A 53 13.68 11.35 4.59
N SER A 54 14.78 10.85 4.03
CA SER A 54 15.73 11.65 3.26
C SER A 54 15.07 12.26 2.02
N LEU A 55 14.29 11.46 1.27
CA LEU A 55 13.55 11.94 0.11
C LEU A 55 12.60 13.06 0.49
N LYS A 56 11.78 12.88 1.53
CA LYS A 56 10.84 13.90 2.01
C LYS A 56 11.54 15.19 2.43
N LYS A 57 12.68 15.09 3.15
CA LYS A 57 13.51 16.25 3.54
C LYS A 57 14.10 17.00 2.34
N LEU A 58 14.60 16.26 1.35
CA LEU A 58 15.19 16.85 0.14
C LEU A 58 14.14 17.54 -0.73
N LEU A 59 12.93 16.99 -0.81
CA LEU A 59 11.81 17.59 -1.55
C LEU A 59 11.31 18.91 -0.98
N LEU A 60 11.60 19.22 0.27
CA LEU A 60 11.37 20.56 0.84
C LEU A 60 12.38 21.60 0.32
N LYS A 61 13.53 21.17 -0.23
CA LYS A 61 14.63 22.05 -0.66
C LYS A 61 14.75 22.15 -2.17
N LYS A 62 14.41 21.10 -2.90
CA LYS A 62 14.52 21.05 -4.37
C LYS A 62 13.51 20.09 -4.99
N PRO A 63 13.10 20.30 -6.25
CA PRO A 63 12.14 19.43 -6.92
C PRO A 63 12.72 18.03 -7.18
N LEU A 64 11.82 17.05 -7.37
CA LEU A 64 12.17 15.63 -7.51
C LEU A 64 13.16 15.36 -8.64
N ASP A 65 13.00 16.03 -9.78
CA ASP A 65 13.88 15.89 -10.96
C ASP A 65 15.32 16.38 -10.72
N LYS A 66 15.58 17.10 -9.63
CA LYS A 66 16.91 17.57 -9.20
C LYS A 66 17.48 16.76 -8.04
N ILE A 67 16.76 15.78 -7.53
CA ILE A 67 17.26 14.87 -6.50
C ILE A 67 17.97 13.70 -7.17
N THR A 68 19.19 13.42 -6.72
CA THR A 68 19.97 12.28 -7.20
C THR A 68 20.07 11.18 -6.16
N ILE A 69 20.36 9.95 -6.59
CA ILE A 69 20.62 8.84 -5.66
C ILE A 69 21.78 9.17 -4.72
N ASN A 70 22.79 9.93 -5.19
CA ASN A 70 23.88 10.39 -4.33
C ASN A 70 23.40 11.31 -3.21
N ASP A 71 22.47 12.23 -3.50
CA ASP A 71 21.91 13.11 -2.47
C ASP A 71 21.25 12.28 -1.37
N LEU A 72 20.42 11.31 -1.75
CA LEU A 72 19.71 10.41 -0.82
C LEU A 72 20.69 9.58 0.02
N THR A 73 21.63 8.90 -0.65
CA THR A 73 22.55 7.99 0.02
C THR A 73 23.56 8.73 0.91
N SER A 74 23.95 9.95 0.55
CA SER A 74 24.80 10.81 1.39
C SER A 74 24.05 11.29 2.64
N ASP A 75 22.78 11.70 2.50
CA ASP A 75 21.94 12.13 3.64
C ASP A 75 21.66 10.99 4.64
N CYS A 76 21.48 9.77 4.12
CA CYS A 76 21.27 8.57 4.94
C CYS A 76 22.56 7.92 5.47
N GLY A 77 23.73 8.29 4.97
CA GLY A 77 25.01 7.64 5.31
C GLY A 77 25.12 6.19 4.80
N ILE A 78 24.46 5.86 3.69
CA ILE A 78 24.49 4.51 3.08
C ILE A 78 25.20 4.52 1.72
N SER A 79 25.58 3.33 1.23
CA SER A 79 26.19 3.22 -0.11
C SER A 79 25.13 3.23 -1.22
N ARG A 80 25.53 3.61 -2.45
CA ARG A 80 24.67 3.45 -3.65
C ARG A 80 24.23 2.01 -3.87
N MET A 81 25.07 1.02 -3.56
CA MET A 81 24.73 -0.39 -3.63
C MET A 81 23.58 -0.75 -2.69
N ALA A 82 23.54 -0.16 -1.48
CA ALA A 82 22.45 -0.36 -0.55
C ALA A 82 21.13 0.24 -1.07
N PHE A 83 21.17 1.37 -1.79
CA PHE A 83 20.00 1.91 -2.47
C PHE A 83 19.48 0.94 -3.54
N TYR A 84 20.34 0.51 -4.48
CA TYR A 84 19.94 -0.39 -5.57
C TYR A 84 19.54 -1.80 -5.13
N TYR A 85 19.90 -2.19 -3.92
CA TYR A 85 19.38 -3.41 -3.31
C TYR A 85 17.89 -3.33 -3.00
N HIS A 86 17.37 -2.12 -2.74
CA HIS A 86 15.98 -1.90 -2.34
C HIS A 86 15.10 -1.30 -3.43
N PHE A 87 15.67 -0.42 -4.27
CA PHE A 87 14.94 0.36 -5.24
C PHE A 87 15.69 0.43 -6.58
N LYS A 88 14.96 0.30 -7.66
CA LYS A 88 15.48 0.39 -9.02
C LYS A 88 15.97 1.82 -9.33
N ASP A 89 15.18 2.81 -8.94
CA ASP A 89 15.42 4.23 -9.14
C ASP A 89 14.66 5.07 -8.07
N ILE A 90 14.74 6.39 -8.19
CA ILE A 90 14.07 7.31 -7.26
C ILE A 90 12.54 7.20 -7.37
N TYR A 91 12.01 6.91 -8.54
CA TYR A 91 10.55 6.80 -8.75
C TYR A 91 9.99 5.55 -8.08
N ASP A 92 10.74 4.44 -8.08
CA ASP A 92 10.41 3.23 -7.32
C ASP A 92 10.38 3.50 -5.80
N LEU A 93 11.33 4.32 -5.28
CA LEU A 93 11.27 4.79 -3.90
C LEU A 93 10.03 5.68 -3.62
N VAL A 94 9.68 6.58 -4.56
CA VAL A 94 8.48 7.42 -4.45
C VAL A 94 7.22 6.57 -4.38
N GLU A 95 7.11 5.57 -5.28
CA GLU A 95 5.99 4.63 -5.30
C GLU A 95 5.85 3.91 -3.98
N TRP A 96 6.95 3.33 -3.51
CA TRP A 96 6.98 2.61 -2.25
C TRP A 96 6.57 3.52 -1.07
N ALA A 97 7.07 4.76 -1.02
CA ALA A 97 6.74 5.73 0.04
C ALA A 97 5.25 6.08 0.05
N CYS A 98 4.64 6.32 -1.12
CA CYS A 98 3.21 6.59 -1.23
C CYS A 98 2.36 5.41 -0.77
N ILE A 99 2.73 4.17 -1.17
CA ILE A 99 2.02 2.95 -0.79
C ILE A 99 2.13 2.71 0.72
N GLU A 100 3.31 2.90 1.29
CA GLU A 100 3.57 2.66 2.72
C GLU A 100 2.84 3.68 3.60
N ASP A 101 2.85 4.97 3.23
CA ASP A 101 2.10 6.02 3.93
C ASP A 101 0.60 5.72 3.97
N ALA A 102 0.03 5.32 2.84
CA ALA A 102 -1.37 4.97 2.76
C ALA A 102 -1.70 3.65 3.48
N ALA A 103 -0.81 2.65 3.44
CA ALA A 103 -0.98 1.41 4.18
C ALA A 103 -0.99 1.66 5.70
N ARG A 104 -0.14 2.56 6.19
CA ARG A 104 -0.14 3.02 7.60
C ARG A 104 -1.44 3.72 7.95
N ALA A 105 -1.94 4.61 7.09
CA ALA A 105 -3.21 5.31 7.30
C ALA A 105 -4.41 4.35 7.37
N LEU A 106 -4.41 3.31 6.54
CA LEU A 106 -5.50 2.34 6.44
C LEU A 106 -5.45 1.21 7.47
N GLN A 107 -4.47 1.20 8.39
CA GLN A 107 -4.31 0.12 9.35
C GLN A 107 -5.58 -0.05 10.21
N GLY A 108 -6.22 -1.23 10.12
CA GLY A 108 -7.45 -1.56 10.86
C GLY A 108 -8.73 -0.91 10.32
N LYS A 109 -8.73 -0.27 9.13
CA LYS A 109 -9.87 0.49 8.59
C LYS A 109 -10.31 0.05 7.19
N LYS A 110 -10.37 -1.26 6.97
CA LYS A 110 -10.70 -1.87 5.66
C LYS A 110 -12.03 -2.61 5.65
N THR A 111 -12.89 -2.40 6.67
CA THR A 111 -14.20 -3.04 6.78
C THR A 111 -15.30 -2.06 6.41
N TYR A 112 -16.49 -2.56 6.14
CA TYR A 112 -17.68 -1.72 5.91
C TYR A 112 -17.98 -0.77 7.09
N ALA A 113 -17.70 -1.19 8.32
CA ALA A 113 -17.89 -0.34 9.49
C ALA A 113 -16.88 0.80 9.63
N THR A 114 -15.72 0.72 8.93
CA THR A 114 -14.59 1.64 9.13
C THR A 114 -14.10 2.33 7.85
N TRP A 115 -14.71 2.06 6.70
CA TRP A 115 -14.23 2.59 5.42
C TRP A 115 -14.27 4.13 5.34
N GLN A 116 -15.28 4.76 5.96
CA GLN A 116 -15.38 6.22 5.99
C GLN A 116 -14.20 6.87 6.70
N GLU A 117 -13.79 6.27 7.85
CA GLU A 117 -12.59 6.71 8.55
C GLU A 117 -11.33 6.44 7.73
N GLY A 118 -11.28 5.33 6.99
CA GLY A 118 -10.18 5.01 6.08
C GLY A 118 -10.05 6.05 4.97
N ILE A 119 -11.16 6.47 4.35
CA ILE A 119 -11.19 7.54 3.34
C ILE A 119 -10.66 8.85 3.94
N LEU A 120 -11.18 9.28 5.08
CA LEU A 120 -10.74 10.51 5.74
C LEU A 120 -9.23 10.48 5.99
N GLN A 121 -8.72 9.39 6.54
CA GLN A 121 -7.29 9.25 6.84
C GLN A 121 -6.40 9.28 5.60
N ILE A 122 -6.83 8.72 4.47
CA ILE A 122 -6.07 8.86 3.21
C ILE A 122 -5.96 10.34 2.83
N PHE A 123 -7.06 11.11 2.88
CA PHE A 123 -7.02 12.54 2.58
C PHE A 123 -6.16 13.32 3.57
N GLU A 124 -6.24 13.02 4.87
CA GLU A 124 -5.41 13.65 5.90
C GLU A 124 -3.92 13.39 5.66
N VAL A 125 -3.50 12.14 5.41
CA VAL A 125 -2.09 11.80 5.12
C VAL A 125 -1.59 12.46 3.84
N VAL A 126 -2.41 12.54 2.79
CA VAL A 126 -2.07 13.26 1.56
C VAL A 126 -1.88 14.76 1.85
N GLN A 127 -2.74 15.36 2.67
CA GLN A 127 -2.64 16.77 3.08
C GLN A 127 -1.42 17.04 3.96
N GLU A 128 -1.13 16.18 4.92
CA GLU A 128 0.05 16.26 5.79
C GLU A 128 1.36 16.22 4.99
N ASN A 129 1.38 15.41 3.92
CA ASN A 129 2.51 15.27 3.01
C ASN A 129 2.40 16.20 1.77
N LYS A 130 1.61 17.27 1.82
CA LYS A 130 1.32 18.16 0.68
C LYS A 130 2.54 18.59 -0.13
N PRO A 131 3.67 19.06 0.45
CA PRO A 131 4.86 19.43 -0.34
C PRO A 131 5.43 18.25 -1.14
N PHE A 132 5.48 17.06 -0.55
CA PHE A 132 5.91 15.83 -1.20
C PHE A 132 4.95 15.45 -2.35
N ILE A 133 3.65 15.38 -2.07
CA ILE A 133 2.62 14.99 -3.04
C ILE A 133 2.58 15.96 -4.24
N LEU A 134 2.67 17.27 -4.02
CA LEU A 134 2.69 18.26 -5.11
C LEU A 134 3.95 18.15 -5.97
N ASN A 135 5.11 17.82 -5.38
CA ASN A 135 6.32 17.55 -6.13
C ASN A 135 6.20 16.29 -6.99
N VAL A 136 5.70 15.20 -6.39
CA VAL A 136 5.44 13.95 -7.10
C VAL A 136 4.46 14.19 -8.25
N TYR A 137 3.35 14.88 -8.02
CA TYR A 137 2.33 15.18 -9.03
C TYR A 137 2.87 15.98 -10.22
N ARG A 138 3.91 16.81 -10.02
CA ARG A 138 4.53 17.62 -11.08
C ARG A 138 5.61 16.86 -11.88
N CYS A 139 6.28 15.90 -11.26
CA CYS A 139 7.48 15.25 -11.81
C CYS A 139 7.25 13.82 -12.27
N VAL A 140 6.19 13.16 -11.81
CA VAL A 140 5.82 11.77 -12.15
C VAL A 140 4.72 11.78 -13.21
N SER A 141 4.72 10.81 -14.11
CA SER A 141 3.67 10.73 -15.12
C SER A 141 2.29 10.51 -14.48
N ARG A 142 1.24 11.06 -15.10
CA ARG A 142 -0.12 10.88 -14.62
C ARG A 142 -0.50 9.40 -14.49
N GLU A 143 -0.10 8.58 -15.44
CA GLU A 143 -0.35 7.14 -15.45
C GLU A 143 0.27 6.44 -14.24
N GLN A 144 1.51 6.79 -13.86
CA GLN A 144 2.16 6.23 -12.67
C GLN A 144 1.42 6.62 -11.39
N ILE A 145 1.03 7.90 -11.25
CA ILE A 145 0.26 8.37 -10.09
C ILE A 145 -1.09 7.65 -10.00
N GLU A 146 -1.80 7.53 -11.11
CA GLU A 146 -3.07 6.79 -11.18
C GLU A 146 -2.90 5.34 -10.75
N ASN A 147 -1.86 4.65 -11.24
CA ASN A 147 -1.58 3.26 -10.88
C ASN A 147 -1.29 3.10 -9.38
N TYR A 148 -0.56 4.04 -8.76
CA TYR A 148 -0.32 4.03 -7.30
C TYR A 148 -1.62 4.17 -6.51
N LEU A 149 -2.45 5.16 -6.87
CA LEU A 149 -3.74 5.38 -6.23
C LEU A 149 -4.71 4.22 -6.47
N PHE A 150 -4.71 3.64 -7.67
CA PHE A 150 -5.57 2.51 -8.01
C PHE A 150 -5.26 1.27 -7.15
N SER A 151 -3.97 0.94 -6.96
CA SER A 151 -3.59 -0.22 -6.17
C SER A 151 -4.01 -0.09 -4.70
N LEU A 152 -3.85 1.12 -4.13
CA LEU A 152 -4.23 1.42 -2.76
C LEU A 152 -5.74 1.38 -2.55
N THR A 153 -6.47 2.08 -3.42
CA THR A 153 -7.91 2.29 -3.29
C THR A 153 -8.69 1.01 -3.58
N TYR A 154 -8.23 0.21 -4.56
CA TYR A 154 -8.91 -1.03 -4.93
C TYR A 154 -9.00 -2.01 -3.77
N SER A 155 -7.93 -2.23 -3.03
CA SER A 155 -7.92 -3.18 -1.91
C SER A 155 -8.90 -2.78 -0.78
N LEU A 156 -9.10 -1.47 -0.57
CA LEU A 156 -10.05 -0.95 0.39
C LEU A 156 -11.48 -1.20 -0.07
N ILE A 157 -11.80 -0.76 -1.29
CA ILE A 157 -13.17 -0.83 -1.83
C ILE A 157 -13.58 -2.27 -2.10
N ALA A 158 -12.69 -3.11 -2.64
CA ALA A 158 -12.98 -4.51 -2.88
C ALA A 158 -13.34 -5.25 -1.56
N GLY A 159 -12.62 -4.95 -0.47
CA GLY A 159 -12.96 -5.52 0.85
C GLY A 159 -14.37 -5.14 1.30
N VAL A 160 -14.77 -3.89 1.12
CA VAL A 160 -16.12 -3.41 1.45
C VAL A 160 -17.19 -4.05 0.56
N VAL A 161 -16.92 -4.19 -0.75
CA VAL A 161 -17.84 -4.83 -1.69
C VAL A 161 -18.03 -6.31 -1.35
N GLU A 162 -16.96 -7.05 -1.07
CA GLU A 162 -17.04 -8.47 -0.70
C GLU A 162 -17.79 -8.66 0.63
N GLU A 163 -17.56 -7.81 1.65
CA GLU A 163 -18.28 -7.86 2.92
C GLU A 163 -19.79 -7.59 2.73
N GLN A 164 -20.15 -6.61 1.88
CA GLN A 164 -21.55 -6.31 1.59
C GLN A 164 -22.26 -7.35 0.71
N ALA A 165 -21.49 -8.10 -0.07
CA ALA A 165 -22.01 -9.17 -0.92
C ALA A 165 -22.22 -10.49 -0.17
N GLU A 166 -21.86 -10.57 1.13
CA GLU A 166 -22.06 -11.78 1.92
C GLU A 166 -23.54 -12.19 1.95
N GLY A 167 -23.81 -13.44 1.53
CA GLY A 167 -25.17 -13.98 1.45
C GLY A 167 -25.95 -13.61 0.18
N MET A 168 -25.38 -12.84 -0.74
CA MET A 168 -25.97 -12.49 -2.03
C MET A 168 -25.41 -13.40 -3.15
N ASP A 169 -26.22 -13.65 -4.18
CA ASP A 169 -25.82 -14.42 -5.37
C ASP A 169 -25.39 -13.49 -6.51
N VAL A 170 -24.37 -12.65 -6.22
CA VAL A 170 -23.80 -11.71 -7.19
C VAL A 170 -22.58 -12.34 -7.83
N PRO A 171 -22.52 -12.44 -9.18
CA PRO A 171 -21.36 -12.96 -9.89
C PRO A 171 -20.07 -12.20 -9.51
N LYS A 172 -18.94 -12.94 -9.44
CA LYS A 172 -17.65 -12.36 -9.08
C LYS A 172 -17.25 -11.19 -9.99
N GLU A 173 -17.50 -11.32 -11.28
CA GLU A 173 -17.19 -10.29 -12.28
C GLU A 173 -17.94 -8.98 -11.99
N GLU A 174 -19.19 -9.07 -11.56
CA GLU A 174 -19.99 -7.89 -11.18
C GLU A 174 -19.47 -7.23 -9.90
N ARG A 175 -19.07 -8.01 -8.88
CA ARG A 175 -18.45 -7.48 -7.67
C ARG A 175 -17.13 -6.77 -7.99
N GLU A 176 -16.29 -7.37 -8.84
CA GLU A 176 -15.05 -6.75 -9.31
C GLU A 176 -15.34 -5.45 -10.10
N PHE A 177 -16.34 -5.44 -10.96
CA PHE A 177 -16.74 -4.24 -11.71
C PHE A 177 -17.20 -3.12 -10.77
N ILE A 178 -18.06 -3.42 -9.80
CA ILE A 178 -18.51 -2.45 -8.79
C ILE A 178 -17.31 -1.86 -8.02
N ALA A 179 -16.38 -2.70 -7.57
CA ALA A 179 -15.18 -2.24 -6.88
C ALA A 179 -14.31 -1.32 -7.79
N HIS A 180 -14.17 -1.67 -9.06
CA HIS A 180 -13.45 -0.84 -10.04
C HIS A 180 -14.14 0.51 -10.28
N PHE A 181 -15.46 0.53 -10.42
CA PHE A 181 -16.23 1.75 -10.63
C PHE A 181 -16.02 2.76 -9.49
N TYR A 182 -16.18 2.32 -8.26
CA TYR A 182 -15.96 3.19 -7.09
C TYR A 182 -14.49 3.58 -6.91
N LYS A 183 -13.56 2.71 -7.24
CA LYS A 183 -12.12 3.03 -7.27
C LYS A 183 -11.82 4.19 -8.21
N TYR A 184 -12.33 4.16 -9.45
CA TYR A 184 -12.12 5.22 -10.43
C TYR A 184 -12.75 6.54 -9.97
N SER A 185 -13.94 6.49 -9.39
CA SER A 185 -14.62 7.66 -8.84
C SER A 185 -13.80 8.32 -7.72
N PHE A 186 -13.31 7.52 -6.77
CA PHE A 186 -12.47 8.01 -5.65
C PHE A 186 -11.16 8.61 -6.14
N VAL A 187 -10.43 7.89 -7.00
CA VAL A 187 -9.14 8.35 -7.53
C VAL A 187 -9.31 9.61 -8.38
N GLY A 188 -10.38 9.70 -9.16
CA GLY A 188 -10.71 10.90 -9.93
C GLY A 188 -10.89 12.15 -9.02
N VAL A 189 -11.63 12.01 -7.94
CA VAL A 189 -11.82 13.09 -6.95
C VAL A 189 -10.52 13.48 -6.26
N MET A 190 -9.72 12.49 -5.84
CA MET A 190 -8.41 12.71 -5.22
C MET A 190 -7.46 13.47 -6.14
N LEU A 191 -7.32 13.05 -7.40
CA LEU A 191 -6.45 13.70 -8.37
C LEU A 191 -6.91 15.13 -8.69
N ASP A 192 -8.22 15.36 -8.78
CA ASP A 192 -8.74 16.72 -8.99
C ASP A 192 -8.45 17.63 -7.81
N TRP A 193 -8.59 17.13 -6.59
CA TRP A 193 -8.24 17.86 -5.37
C TRP A 193 -6.74 18.20 -5.29
N ILE A 194 -5.85 17.23 -5.61
CA ILE A 194 -4.40 17.46 -5.67
C ILE A 194 -4.09 18.51 -6.75
N ARG A 195 -4.66 18.39 -7.96
CA ARG A 195 -4.47 19.30 -9.08
C ARG A 195 -4.84 20.74 -8.72
N ARG A 196 -5.92 20.93 -7.94
CA ARG A 196 -6.38 22.25 -7.46
C ARG A 196 -5.57 22.76 -6.25
N GLY A 197 -4.54 22.03 -5.83
CA GLY A 197 -3.62 22.43 -4.76
C GLY A 197 -4.14 22.13 -3.36
N MET A 198 -5.05 21.15 -3.23
CA MET A 198 -5.56 20.67 -1.94
C MET A 198 -6.13 21.86 -1.11
N LYS A 199 -7.08 22.59 -1.68
CA LYS A 199 -7.65 23.81 -1.04
C LYS A 199 -8.78 23.48 -0.08
N GLU A 200 -9.58 22.45 -0.41
CA GLU A 200 -10.66 21.98 0.45
C GLU A 200 -10.10 21.18 1.63
N GLU A 201 -10.73 21.30 2.78
CA GLU A 201 -10.36 20.51 3.95
C GLU A 201 -10.61 19.01 3.73
N PRO A 202 -9.68 18.13 4.14
CA PRO A 202 -9.81 16.68 3.99
C PRO A 202 -11.15 16.13 4.48
N ARG A 203 -11.60 16.58 5.64
CA ARG A 203 -12.87 16.16 6.24
C ARG A 203 -14.08 16.52 5.40
N GLU A 204 -14.16 17.74 4.89
CA GLU A 204 -15.28 18.18 4.04
C GLU A 204 -15.38 17.34 2.76
N LEU A 205 -14.23 17.04 2.15
CA LEU A 205 -14.19 16.24 0.94
C LEU A 205 -14.53 14.77 1.21
N ALA A 206 -14.00 14.21 2.29
CA ALA A 206 -14.32 12.85 2.73
C ALA A 206 -15.81 12.71 3.06
N GLU A 207 -16.42 13.68 3.76
CA GLU A 207 -17.86 13.68 4.05
C GLU A 207 -18.72 13.68 2.78
N LYS A 208 -18.39 14.50 1.78
CA LYS A 208 -19.09 14.50 0.48
C LYS A 208 -19.02 13.15 -0.22
N ILE A 209 -17.84 12.50 -0.21
CA ILE A 209 -17.65 11.17 -0.78
C ILE A 209 -18.49 10.16 0.00
N CYS A 210 -18.41 10.16 1.32
CA CYS A 210 -19.12 9.23 2.18
C CYS A 210 -20.66 9.36 2.01
N ILE A 211 -21.19 10.58 1.96
CA ILE A 211 -22.61 10.84 1.70
C ILE A 211 -23.01 10.28 0.33
N THR A 212 -22.20 10.53 -0.70
CA THR A 212 -22.49 10.08 -2.07
C THR A 212 -22.43 8.55 -2.18
N MET A 213 -21.51 7.89 -1.47
CA MET A 213 -21.35 6.43 -1.51
C MET A 213 -22.28 5.69 -0.55
N HIS A 214 -22.88 6.38 0.42
CA HIS A 214 -23.71 5.75 1.46
C HIS A 214 -24.88 4.97 0.86
N GLY A 215 -24.92 3.65 1.13
CA GLY A 215 -25.92 2.75 0.60
C GLY A 215 -25.78 2.39 -0.88
N ASN A 216 -24.99 3.13 -1.66
CA ASN A 216 -24.91 2.89 -3.10
C ASN A 216 -24.17 1.60 -3.48
N ILE A 217 -23.21 1.14 -2.66
CA ILE A 217 -22.53 -0.14 -2.92
C ILE A 217 -23.51 -1.30 -2.79
N ILE A 218 -24.28 -1.35 -1.68
CA ILE A 218 -25.29 -2.41 -1.48
C ILE A 218 -26.35 -2.36 -2.58
N HIS A 219 -26.82 -1.17 -2.94
CA HIS A 219 -27.80 -1.04 -4.01
C HIS A 219 -27.25 -1.46 -5.39
N SER A 220 -25.97 -1.20 -5.66
CA SER A 220 -25.30 -1.71 -6.87
C SER A 220 -25.24 -3.24 -6.89
N LEU A 221 -24.98 -3.88 -5.74
CA LEU A 221 -24.97 -5.34 -5.59
C LEU A 221 -26.38 -5.93 -5.78
N GLU A 222 -27.41 -5.33 -5.18
CA GLU A 222 -28.82 -5.72 -5.37
C GLU A 222 -29.24 -5.67 -6.83
N ASN A 223 -28.88 -4.59 -7.53
CA ASN A 223 -29.15 -4.45 -8.98
C ASN A 223 -28.41 -5.51 -9.81
N ALA A 224 -27.14 -5.79 -9.48
CA ALA A 224 -26.37 -6.81 -10.17
C ALA A 224 -26.94 -8.21 -9.97
N GLU A 225 -27.37 -8.53 -8.75
CA GLU A 225 -28.05 -9.80 -8.45
C GLU A 225 -29.38 -9.94 -9.22
N ALA A 226 -30.21 -8.90 -9.21
CA ALA A 226 -31.46 -8.88 -9.98
C ALA A 226 -31.23 -8.99 -11.50
N ALA A 227 -30.18 -8.36 -12.01
CA ALA A 227 -29.82 -8.47 -13.42
C ALA A 227 -29.33 -9.89 -13.78
N ALA A 228 -28.53 -10.53 -12.93
CA ALA A 228 -28.08 -11.91 -13.12
C ALA A 228 -29.26 -12.91 -13.10
N LYS A 229 -30.29 -12.64 -12.33
CA LYS A 229 -31.55 -13.43 -12.29
C LYS A 229 -32.50 -13.09 -13.45
N GLY A 230 -32.19 -12.10 -14.28
CA GLY A 230 -33.06 -11.64 -15.39
C GLY A 230 -34.27 -10.80 -14.94
N GLU A 231 -34.27 -10.36 -13.68
CA GLU A 231 -35.34 -9.55 -13.09
C GLU A 231 -35.18 -8.06 -13.39
N LEU A 232 -33.93 -7.61 -13.64
CA LEU A 232 -33.59 -6.23 -14.03
C LEU A 232 -33.08 -6.18 -15.47
N LYS A 233 -33.73 -5.38 -16.31
CA LYS A 233 -33.30 -5.07 -17.68
C LYS A 233 -33.13 -3.57 -17.85
N ILE A 234 -31.93 -3.13 -18.18
CA ILE A 234 -31.61 -1.70 -18.38
C ILE A 234 -31.88 -1.27 -19.82
N PHE A 235 -31.54 -2.13 -20.79
CA PHE A 235 -31.79 -1.89 -22.21
C PHE A 235 -32.77 -2.93 -22.72
N GLN A 236 -33.79 -2.48 -23.41
CA GLN A 236 -34.77 -3.31 -24.10
C GLN A 236 -34.42 -3.46 -25.57
#